data_c93370d467772d086e2c58fe05fffcca
#
_entry.id   c93370d467772d086e2c58fe05fffcca
#
_cell.length_a   1.000
_cell.length_b   1.000
_cell.length_c   1.000
_cell.angle_alpha   90.00
_cell.angle_beta   90.00
_cell.angle_gamma   90.00
#
_symmetry.space_group_name_H-M   'P 1'
#
loop_
_entity.id
_entity.type
_entity.pdbx_description
1 polymer ?
#
loop_
_entity_poly.entity_id
_entity_poly.type
_entity_poly.pdbx_seq_one_letter_code
_entity_poly.pdbx_strand_id
1 'polypeptide(L)'
;MDINSHISWKPGMPLKTSTFKGLNSRMEAHEQLLGRLFSNGTIIGVIPNTPLNIEGVFVRNNYELEPLRITALMPDGSLIDINETVQVNIPILYGNVYYLAVAKSDELVEFESDDVPYMRPAYKYSIVPLEELKEGKMMPLTRFSVVNGTFSIDKDYELPHIFLGSSATLLDRRDKIAEQLLEISRHPKLVVPDAVRLFAQLAFELKTLNGDSKTDRFVRLLKKVVLALEYFVMPQGDDKIPTVEPEILDLTPFFEWLNQYLSKSTEVLDNVVIEDNSIDYEKLKEEIKAEIYERVNPELYERLINDLKVNLYDRLKQALTIDLTEYIDNIVAPRLKETVTEEVRQALKQPLYDELYEALYNALYVPEEEEELFIPKI
;
A
#
# COMPACT_ATOMS: atom_id res chain seq x y z
N MET A 1 -18.68 -21.61 16.85
CA MET A 1 -19.72 -20.75 17.47
C MET A 1 -20.21 -19.80 16.37
N ASP A 2 -21.51 -19.62 16.20
CA ASP A 2 -22.02 -18.71 15.17
C ASP A 2 -21.77 -17.26 15.59
N ILE A 3 -20.98 -16.53 14.80
CA ILE A 3 -20.56 -15.13 15.06
C ILE A 3 -21.79 -14.20 15.12
N ASN A 4 -22.87 -14.53 14.42
CA ASN A 4 -24.09 -13.74 14.35
C ASN A 4 -25.11 -14.07 15.45
N SER A 5 -24.80 -15.04 16.35
CA SER A 5 -25.72 -15.38 17.43
C SER A 5 -25.70 -14.33 18.54
N HIS A 6 -26.84 -13.86 18.96
CA HIS A 6 -27.00 -12.91 20.06
C HIS A 6 -27.57 -13.57 21.32
N ILE A 7 -27.17 -13.06 22.50
CA ILE A 7 -27.82 -13.50 23.75
C ILE A 7 -29.24 -12.91 23.78
N SER A 8 -30.24 -13.77 23.77
CA SER A 8 -31.62 -13.33 23.96
C SER A 8 -31.87 -13.02 25.45
N TRP A 9 -31.80 -11.77 25.79
CA TRP A 9 -32.09 -11.28 27.14
C TRP A 9 -33.59 -11.33 27.38
N LYS A 10 -33.99 -12.04 28.45
CA LYS A 10 -35.38 -12.09 28.89
C LYS A 10 -35.47 -11.51 30.29
N PRO A 11 -36.58 -10.81 30.63
CA PRO A 11 -36.82 -10.36 31.99
C PRO A 11 -36.74 -11.54 32.98
N GLY A 12 -35.98 -11.36 34.07
CA GLY A 12 -35.76 -12.40 35.07
C GLY A 12 -34.73 -13.47 34.73
N MET A 13 -34.03 -13.35 33.59
CA MET A 13 -32.95 -14.25 33.25
C MET A 13 -31.77 -14.08 34.22
N PRO A 14 -31.32 -15.15 34.88
CA PRO A 14 -30.21 -15.06 35.83
C PRO A 14 -28.91 -14.77 35.06
N LEU A 15 -28.14 -13.78 35.48
CA LEU A 15 -26.81 -13.50 34.98
C LEU A 15 -25.82 -14.54 35.52
N LYS A 16 -25.41 -15.46 34.68
CA LYS A 16 -24.42 -16.49 35.00
C LYS A 16 -23.06 -16.13 34.47
N THR A 17 -21.99 -16.53 35.11
CA THR A 17 -20.61 -16.39 34.63
C THR A 17 -20.44 -16.95 33.20
N SER A 18 -21.13 -18.06 32.89
CA SER A 18 -21.11 -18.65 31.53
C SER A 18 -21.72 -17.72 30.46
N THR A 19 -22.71 -16.89 30.82
CA THR A 19 -23.34 -15.90 29.91
C THR A 19 -22.34 -14.81 29.57
N PHE A 20 -21.62 -14.29 30.56
CA PHE A 20 -20.59 -13.29 30.36
C PHE A 20 -19.38 -13.84 29.56
N LYS A 21 -18.92 -15.04 29.88
CA LYS A 21 -17.87 -15.73 29.12
C LYS A 21 -18.27 -15.90 27.64
N GLY A 22 -19.53 -16.32 27.40
CA GLY A 22 -20.05 -16.44 26.05
C GLY A 22 -20.14 -15.08 25.31
N LEU A 23 -20.47 -14.00 26.02
CA LEU A 23 -20.48 -12.66 25.46
C LEU A 23 -19.06 -12.21 25.08
N ASN A 24 -18.11 -12.33 25.98
CA ASN A 24 -16.70 -11.96 25.72
C ASN A 24 -16.12 -12.75 24.57
N SER A 25 -16.29 -14.07 24.52
CA SER A 25 -15.79 -14.88 23.40
C SER A 25 -16.37 -14.47 22.04
N ARG A 26 -17.60 -13.94 22.01
CA ARG A 26 -18.21 -13.42 20.80
C ARG A 26 -17.65 -12.05 20.42
N MET A 27 -17.46 -11.18 21.40
CA MET A 27 -16.83 -9.88 21.15
C MET A 27 -15.43 -10.07 20.58
N GLU A 28 -14.63 -10.96 21.17
CA GLU A 28 -13.31 -11.33 20.67
C GLU A 28 -13.36 -11.90 19.23
N ALA A 29 -14.32 -12.79 18.95
CA ALA A 29 -14.48 -13.35 17.60
C ALA A 29 -14.87 -12.29 16.56
N HIS A 30 -15.74 -11.33 16.95
CA HIS A 30 -16.07 -10.19 16.10
C HIS A 30 -14.89 -9.27 15.89
N GLU A 31 -14.12 -8.96 16.91
CA GLU A 31 -12.92 -8.15 16.85
C GLU A 31 -11.88 -8.77 15.91
N GLN A 32 -11.61 -10.07 16.06
CA GLN A 32 -10.74 -10.82 15.16
C GLN A 32 -11.24 -10.84 13.71
N LEU A 33 -12.56 -10.98 13.49
CA LEU A 33 -13.14 -10.94 12.16
C LEU A 33 -12.93 -9.55 11.53
N LEU A 34 -13.22 -8.49 12.26
CA LEU A 34 -13.01 -7.12 11.79
C LEU A 34 -11.52 -6.86 11.51
N GLY A 35 -10.63 -7.29 12.40
CA GLY A 35 -9.19 -7.21 12.20
C GLY A 35 -8.74 -7.92 10.92
N ARG A 36 -9.22 -9.14 10.68
CA ARG A 36 -8.93 -9.89 9.44
C ARG A 36 -9.51 -9.24 8.19
N LEU A 37 -10.73 -8.73 8.25
CA LEU A 37 -11.35 -8.01 7.13
C LEU A 37 -10.62 -6.70 6.84
N PHE A 38 -10.22 -5.98 7.88
CA PHE A 38 -9.45 -4.75 7.75
C PHE A 38 -8.08 -5.01 7.13
N SER A 39 -7.40 -6.08 7.53
CA SER A 39 -6.06 -6.45 7.08
C SER A 39 -6.05 -7.28 5.80
N ASN A 40 -7.18 -7.77 5.30
CA ASN A 40 -7.26 -8.84 4.29
C ASN A 40 -6.41 -10.07 4.66
N GLY A 41 -6.15 -10.28 5.95
CA GLY A 41 -5.29 -11.35 6.45
C GLY A 41 -3.79 -11.17 6.18
N THR A 42 -3.38 -10.05 5.61
CA THR A 42 -1.98 -9.78 5.22
C THR A 42 -1.36 -8.56 5.92
N ILE A 43 -2.18 -7.72 6.56
CA ILE A 43 -1.69 -6.54 7.26
C ILE A 43 -1.66 -6.84 8.75
N ILE A 44 -0.49 -6.72 9.31
CA ILE A 44 -0.24 -6.84 10.74
C ILE A 44 0.63 -5.66 11.17
N GLY A 45 0.67 -5.37 12.43
CA GLY A 45 1.62 -4.42 12.97
C GLY A 45 1.01 -3.33 13.83
N VAL A 46 1.83 -2.37 14.12
CA VAL A 46 1.55 -1.26 15.03
C VAL A 46 0.51 -0.31 14.45
N ILE A 47 -0.41 0.12 15.31
CA ILE A 47 -1.42 1.13 15.00
C ILE A 47 -0.77 2.54 15.09
N PRO A 48 -1.20 3.50 14.24
CA PRO A 48 -0.71 4.88 14.26
C PRO A 48 -0.81 5.53 15.66
N ASN A 49 0.13 6.43 15.92
CA ASN A 49 0.19 7.21 17.18
C ASN A 49 0.46 6.37 18.45
N THR A 50 0.85 5.12 18.30
CA THR A 50 1.35 4.34 19.43
C THR A 50 2.77 4.82 19.76
N PRO A 51 3.02 5.32 20.97
CA PRO A 51 4.39 5.68 21.36
C PRO A 51 5.21 4.39 21.44
N LEU A 52 6.18 4.24 20.54
CA LEU A 52 7.09 3.10 20.51
C LEU A 52 8.30 3.41 21.37
N ASN A 53 8.48 2.66 22.45
CA ASN A 53 9.74 2.57 23.16
C ASN A 53 10.16 1.10 23.19
N ILE A 54 11.04 0.71 22.25
CA ILE A 54 11.50 -0.66 22.06
C ILE A 54 12.99 -0.78 22.43
N GLU A 55 13.56 0.28 22.96
CA GLU A 55 14.92 0.26 23.45
C GLU A 55 14.97 -0.52 24.75
N GLY A 56 15.69 -1.60 24.74
CA GLY A 56 15.93 -2.42 25.92
C GLY A 56 17.41 -2.60 26.22
N VAL A 57 17.70 -3.18 27.35
CA VAL A 57 19.05 -3.43 27.82
C VAL A 57 19.29 -4.91 28.06
N PHE A 58 20.51 -5.36 27.80
CA PHE A 58 20.94 -6.71 28.16
C PHE A 58 21.44 -6.73 29.60
N VAL A 59 20.78 -7.54 30.43
CA VAL A 59 21.14 -7.74 31.84
C VAL A 59 21.44 -9.22 32.03
N ARG A 60 22.73 -9.59 32.06
CA ARG A 60 23.18 -10.99 32.11
C ARG A 60 22.61 -11.82 30.94
N ASN A 61 21.73 -12.79 31.22
CA ASN A 61 21.09 -13.65 30.21
C ASN A 61 19.67 -13.20 29.87
N ASN A 62 19.29 -12.00 30.28
CA ASN A 62 17.96 -11.47 30.02
C ASN A 62 18.06 -10.24 29.13
N TYR A 63 17.02 -10.05 28.33
CA TYR A 63 16.73 -8.79 27.66
C TYR A 63 15.55 -8.13 28.39
N GLU A 64 15.76 -6.91 28.83
CA GLU A 64 14.79 -6.13 29.60
C GLU A 64 14.41 -4.89 28.80
N LEU A 65 13.10 -4.73 28.58
CA LEU A 65 12.50 -3.53 28.02
C LEU A 65 11.85 -2.74 29.16
N GLU A 66 12.10 -1.44 29.21
CA GLU A 66 11.29 -0.51 29.98
C GLU A 66 9.84 -0.55 29.52
N PRO A 67 8.87 0.05 30.25
CA PRO A 67 7.46 -0.17 29.93
C PRO A 67 7.16 -0.02 28.47
N LEU A 68 6.93 -1.15 27.81
CA LEU A 68 6.58 -1.23 26.41
C LEU A 68 5.12 -0.79 26.27
N ARG A 69 4.89 0.22 25.44
CA ARG A 69 3.54 0.66 25.10
C ARG A 69 3.31 0.42 23.61
N ILE A 70 2.54 -0.61 23.30
CA ILE A 70 2.23 -0.97 21.92
C ILE A 70 0.77 -1.34 21.82
N THR A 71 0.07 -0.72 20.86
CA THR A 71 -1.20 -1.19 20.34
C THR A 71 -0.99 -1.68 18.91
N ALA A 72 -1.32 -2.94 18.65
CA ALA A 72 -1.04 -3.56 17.37
C ALA A 72 -2.06 -4.61 16.97
N LEU A 73 -2.15 -4.86 15.67
CA LEU A 73 -2.93 -5.94 15.08
C LEU A 73 -2.03 -7.16 14.86
N MET A 74 -2.45 -8.29 15.45
CA MET A 74 -1.74 -9.57 15.39
C MET A 74 -2.02 -10.32 14.08
N PRO A 75 -1.19 -11.31 13.71
CA PRO A 75 -1.42 -12.14 12.52
C PRO A 75 -2.75 -12.92 12.54
N ASP A 76 -3.29 -13.21 13.72
CA ASP A 76 -4.59 -13.89 13.87
C ASP A 76 -5.79 -12.95 13.76
N GLY A 77 -5.54 -11.63 13.63
CA GLY A 77 -6.54 -10.57 13.55
C GLY A 77 -6.98 -10.04 14.93
N SER A 78 -6.41 -10.51 16.03
CA SER A 78 -6.67 -9.95 17.35
C SER A 78 -5.89 -8.65 17.57
N LEU A 79 -6.44 -7.76 18.38
CA LEU A 79 -5.73 -6.59 18.87
C LEU A 79 -4.96 -6.93 20.15
N ILE A 80 -3.78 -6.34 20.28
CA ILE A 80 -3.03 -6.31 21.52
C ILE A 80 -2.87 -4.85 21.97
N ASP A 81 -2.91 -4.66 23.27
CA ASP A 81 -2.62 -3.39 23.93
C ASP A 81 -1.72 -3.68 25.14
N ILE A 82 -0.44 -3.42 24.92
CA ILE A 82 0.62 -3.73 25.89
C ILE A 82 1.03 -2.44 26.58
N ASN A 83 1.11 -2.48 27.90
CA ASN A 83 1.66 -1.42 28.74
C ASN A 83 2.30 -2.05 29.98
N GLU A 84 3.43 -2.72 29.76
CA GLU A 84 4.13 -3.44 30.83
C GLU A 84 5.63 -3.51 30.59
N THR A 85 6.39 -3.76 31.67
CA THR A 85 7.81 -4.07 31.59
C THR A 85 8.00 -5.49 31.11
N VAL A 86 8.85 -5.68 30.13
CA VAL A 86 9.10 -7.00 29.51
C VAL A 86 10.49 -7.48 29.89
N GLN A 87 10.57 -8.70 30.41
CA GLN A 87 11.82 -9.39 30.69
C GLN A 87 11.80 -10.77 30.04
N VAL A 88 12.76 -11.03 29.18
CA VAL A 88 12.85 -12.28 28.42
C VAL A 88 14.23 -12.91 28.55
N ASN A 89 14.25 -14.19 28.82
CA ASN A 89 15.50 -14.97 28.84
C ASN A 89 16.02 -15.15 27.40
N ILE A 90 17.30 -14.94 27.20
CA ILE A 90 17.97 -15.20 25.93
C ILE A 90 18.17 -16.72 25.81
N PRO A 91 17.58 -17.37 24.78
CA PRO A 91 17.74 -18.80 24.58
C PRO A 91 19.16 -19.15 24.08
N ILE A 92 19.47 -20.44 24.01
CA ILE A 92 20.68 -20.91 23.32
C ILE A 92 20.46 -20.69 21.82
N LEU A 93 21.34 -19.93 21.19
CA LEU A 93 21.20 -19.47 19.82
C LEU A 93 21.99 -20.36 18.86
N TYR A 94 21.34 -20.82 17.80
CA TYR A 94 21.94 -21.64 16.73
C TYR A 94 21.96 -20.95 15.37
N GLY A 95 21.43 -19.74 15.28
CA GLY A 95 21.31 -18.94 14.05
C GLY A 95 21.90 -17.53 14.21
N ASN A 96 21.78 -16.74 13.17
CA ASN A 96 22.34 -15.40 13.10
C ASN A 96 21.33 -14.29 13.37
N VAL A 97 20.02 -14.56 13.24
CA VAL A 97 18.94 -13.58 13.38
C VAL A 97 17.83 -14.13 14.24
N TYR A 98 17.38 -13.34 15.19
CA TYR A 98 16.29 -13.66 16.10
C TYR A 98 15.39 -12.45 16.30
N TYR A 99 14.19 -12.70 16.78
CA TYR A 99 13.20 -11.67 17.03
C TYR A 99 12.68 -11.79 18.47
N LEU A 100 12.64 -10.69 19.18
CA LEU A 100 11.76 -10.60 20.34
C LEU A 100 10.33 -10.53 19.80
N ALA A 101 9.51 -11.46 20.19
CA ALA A 101 8.15 -11.56 19.72
C ALA A 101 7.17 -11.63 20.87
N VAL A 102 5.95 -11.18 20.61
CA VAL A 102 4.82 -11.27 21.53
C VAL A 102 3.71 -12.14 20.93
N ALA A 103 3.14 -12.98 21.77
CA ALA A 103 1.92 -13.74 21.48
C ALA A 103 0.88 -13.47 22.55
N LYS A 104 -0.40 -13.52 22.19
CA LYS A 104 -1.52 -13.52 23.12
C LYS A 104 -1.61 -14.90 23.78
N SER A 105 -1.71 -14.96 25.11
CA SER A 105 -1.90 -16.20 25.85
C SER A 105 -3.38 -16.45 26.10
N ASP A 106 -3.74 -17.71 26.28
CA ASP A 106 -5.08 -18.08 26.75
C ASP A 106 -5.29 -17.80 28.27
N GLU A 107 -4.21 -17.52 28.98
CA GLU A 107 -4.25 -17.14 30.38
C GLU A 107 -4.78 -15.73 30.55
N LEU A 108 -5.60 -15.52 31.57
CA LEU A 108 -6.12 -14.21 31.93
C LEU A 108 -5.40 -13.69 33.17
N VAL A 109 -4.97 -12.45 33.10
CA VAL A 109 -4.40 -11.71 34.24
C VAL A 109 -5.34 -10.62 34.67
N GLU A 110 -5.45 -10.46 35.98
CA GLU A 110 -6.24 -9.39 36.60
C GLU A 110 -5.45 -8.08 36.55
N PHE A 111 -6.11 -6.99 36.18
CA PHE A 111 -5.57 -5.66 36.30
C PHE A 111 -6.65 -4.71 36.83
N GLU A 112 -6.25 -3.68 37.52
CA GLU A 112 -7.13 -2.66 38.05
C GLU A 112 -7.14 -1.42 37.17
N SER A 113 -8.35 -0.94 36.88
CA SER A 113 -8.55 0.37 36.25
C SER A 113 -9.74 1.03 36.94
N ASP A 114 -9.56 2.25 37.42
CA ASP A 114 -10.59 3.03 38.11
C ASP A 114 -11.26 2.26 39.29
N ASP A 115 -10.47 1.58 40.09
CA ASP A 115 -10.89 0.75 41.22
C ASP A 115 -11.82 -0.45 40.86
N VAL A 116 -11.83 -0.83 39.57
CA VAL A 116 -12.57 -1.99 39.08
C VAL A 116 -11.58 -3.06 38.58
N PRO A 117 -11.68 -4.30 39.09
CA PRO A 117 -10.86 -5.39 38.61
C PRO A 117 -11.34 -5.85 37.22
N TYR A 118 -10.44 -5.81 36.28
CA TYR A 118 -10.64 -6.30 34.91
C TYR A 118 -9.74 -7.51 34.64
N MET A 119 -10.16 -8.36 33.71
CA MET A 119 -9.35 -9.48 33.22
C MET A 119 -8.95 -9.23 31.81
N ARG A 120 -7.66 -9.31 31.51
CA ARG A 120 -7.13 -9.25 30.15
C ARG A 120 -6.33 -10.51 29.83
N PRO A 121 -6.16 -10.87 28.55
CA PRO A 121 -5.21 -11.91 28.18
C PRO A 121 -3.79 -11.55 28.63
N ALA A 122 -3.06 -12.53 29.14
CA ALA A 122 -1.63 -12.39 29.36
C ALA A 122 -0.90 -12.33 28.02
N TYR A 123 0.23 -11.66 28.01
CA TYR A 123 1.14 -11.67 26.85
C TYR A 123 2.34 -12.54 27.15
N LYS A 124 2.70 -13.35 26.17
CA LYS A 124 3.88 -14.21 26.25
C LYS A 124 4.96 -13.66 25.32
N TYR A 125 6.10 -13.37 25.89
CA TYR A 125 7.25 -12.88 25.16
C TYR A 125 8.28 -13.99 24.99
N SER A 126 8.87 -14.06 23.79
CA SER A 126 9.91 -15.03 23.49
C SER A 126 10.89 -14.48 22.46
N ILE A 127 12.12 -15.01 22.47
CA ILE A 127 13.12 -14.72 21.46
C ILE A 127 13.19 -15.93 20.53
N VAL A 128 12.76 -15.75 19.31
CA VAL A 128 12.54 -16.85 18.33
C VAL A 128 13.14 -16.52 16.97
N PRO A 129 13.49 -17.53 16.13
CA PRO A 129 13.83 -17.33 14.74
C PRO A 129 12.58 -17.00 13.90
N LEU A 130 12.78 -16.59 12.65
CA LEU A 130 11.70 -16.17 11.75
C LEU A 130 10.66 -17.27 11.48
N GLU A 131 11.11 -18.50 11.38
CA GLU A 131 10.24 -19.67 11.14
C GLU A 131 9.24 -19.86 12.29
N GLU A 132 9.73 -19.86 13.52
CA GLU A 132 8.89 -19.99 14.71
C GLU A 132 7.98 -18.77 14.89
N LEU A 133 8.43 -17.57 14.52
CA LEU A 133 7.63 -16.36 14.50
C LEU A 133 6.39 -16.52 13.61
N LYS A 134 6.58 -17.08 12.41
CA LYS A 134 5.50 -17.34 11.44
C LYS A 134 4.54 -18.41 11.92
N GLU A 135 5.07 -19.54 12.36
CA GLU A 135 4.27 -20.66 12.86
C GLU A 135 3.45 -20.28 14.08
N GLY A 136 4.06 -19.56 15.01
CA GLY A 136 3.43 -19.12 16.25
C GLY A 136 2.46 -17.95 16.08
N LYS A 137 2.34 -17.38 14.87
CA LYS A 137 1.53 -16.17 14.62
C LYS A 137 1.84 -15.04 15.59
N MET A 138 3.11 -14.90 15.92
CA MET A 138 3.59 -13.91 16.86
C MET A 138 3.86 -12.59 16.14
N MET A 139 3.81 -11.49 16.88
CA MET A 139 4.22 -10.20 16.38
C MET A 139 5.65 -9.90 16.81
N PRO A 140 6.57 -9.60 15.88
CA PRO A 140 7.93 -9.19 16.23
C PRO A 140 7.93 -7.76 16.81
N LEU A 141 8.75 -7.56 17.82
CA LEU A 141 8.94 -6.27 18.49
C LEU A 141 10.32 -5.65 18.20
N THR A 142 11.35 -6.48 18.16
CA THR A 142 12.70 -6.07 17.78
C THR A 142 13.44 -7.24 17.15
N ARG A 143 14.46 -6.93 16.37
CA ARG A 143 15.33 -7.89 15.70
C ARG A 143 16.72 -7.87 16.34
N PHE A 144 17.29 -9.04 16.47
CA PHE A 144 18.63 -9.23 16.98
C PHE A 144 19.51 -9.94 15.96
N SER A 145 20.73 -9.51 15.85
CA SER A 145 21.77 -10.23 15.13
C SER A 145 22.74 -10.89 16.11
N VAL A 146 23.21 -12.07 15.75
CA VAL A 146 24.19 -12.82 16.52
C VAL A 146 25.46 -12.94 15.69
N VAL A 147 26.49 -12.22 16.06
CA VAL A 147 27.80 -12.23 15.40
C VAL A 147 28.86 -12.74 16.37
N ASN A 148 29.52 -13.83 16.05
CA ASN A 148 30.52 -14.47 16.90
C ASN A 148 30.03 -14.73 18.33
N GLY A 149 28.78 -15.13 18.50
CA GLY A 149 28.17 -15.37 19.81
C GLY A 149 27.78 -14.11 20.58
N THR A 150 27.97 -12.92 19.99
CA THR A 150 27.57 -11.65 20.59
C THR A 150 26.19 -11.27 20.06
N PHE A 151 25.28 -11.01 20.97
CA PHE A 151 23.92 -10.59 20.70
C PHE A 151 23.84 -9.08 20.60
N SER A 152 23.34 -8.56 19.51
CA SER A 152 23.20 -7.12 19.28
C SER A 152 21.83 -6.78 18.71
N ILE A 153 21.29 -5.64 19.14
CA ILE A 153 20.04 -5.10 18.61
C ILE A 153 20.29 -4.56 17.22
N ASP A 154 19.45 -4.93 16.28
CA ASP A 154 19.44 -4.37 14.94
C ASP A 154 18.64 -3.06 14.95
N LYS A 155 19.36 -1.95 14.88
CA LYS A 155 18.75 -0.61 14.90
C LYS A 155 18.04 -0.23 13.61
N ASP A 156 18.35 -0.92 12.53
CA ASP A 156 17.76 -0.69 11.20
C ASP A 156 16.49 -1.53 10.99
N TYR A 157 16.14 -2.36 11.98
CA TYR A 157 14.93 -3.16 11.94
C TYR A 157 13.69 -2.27 11.95
N GLU A 158 12.85 -2.46 10.93
CA GLU A 158 11.57 -1.81 10.82
C GLU A 158 10.46 -2.75 11.27
N LEU A 159 9.76 -2.40 12.32
CA LEU A 159 8.60 -3.11 12.81
C LEU A 159 7.50 -3.20 11.74
N PRO A 160 6.68 -4.23 11.77
CA PRO A 160 5.46 -4.23 10.99
C PRO A 160 4.54 -3.06 11.39
N HIS A 161 4.11 -2.29 10.42
CA HIS A 161 3.18 -1.17 10.60
C HIS A 161 1.95 -1.36 9.71
N ILE A 162 0.78 -1.01 10.22
CA ILE A 162 -0.46 -1.07 9.43
C ILE A 162 -0.50 0.04 8.39
N PHE A 163 -0.08 1.24 8.78
CA PHE A 163 -0.06 2.42 7.93
C PHE A 163 1.34 2.99 7.80
N LEU A 164 1.64 3.59 6.66
CA LEU A 164 2.94 4.21 6.42
C LEU A 164 3.26 5.33 7.41
N GLY A 165 2.27 6.12 7.82
CA GLY A 165 2.45 7.22 8.77
C GLY A 165 2.73 6.77 10.21
N SER A 166 2.65 5.48 10.50
CA SER A 166 3.08 4.94 11.80
C SER A 166 4.60 4.89 11.92
N SER A 167 5.33 4.99 10.80
CA SER A 167 6.80 5.03 10.77
C SER A 167 7.29 6.16 9.87
N ALA A 168 8.11 7.03 10.43
CA ALA A 168 8.82 8.05 9.65
C ALA A 168 9.82 7.43 8.67
N THR A 169 10.44 6.32 9.05
CA THR A 169 11.39 5.56 8.22
C THR A 169 10.73 5.02 6.95
N LEU A 170 9.51 4.49 7.04
CA LEU A 170 8.78 3.99 5.86
C LEU A 170 8.44 5.11 4.88
N LEU A 171 8.04 6.28 5.37
CA LEU A 171 7.78 7.45 4.53
C LEU A 171 9.05 7.95 3.84
N ASP A 172 10.16 8.01 4.56
CA ASP A 172 11.47 8.40 4.01
C ASP A 172 11.95 7.39 2.94
N ARG A 173 11.82 6.10 3.20
CA ARG A 173 12.14 5.03 2.22
C ARG A 173 11.28 5.15 0.97
N ARG A 174 9.96 5.40 1.11
CA ARG A 174 9.05 5.65 -0.01
C ARG A 174 9.55 6.79 -0.88
N ASP A 175 9.91 7.91 -0.27
CA ASP A 175 10.35 9.10 -1.00
C ASP A 175 11.67 8.88 -1.71
N LYS A 176 12.64 8.25 -1.05
CA LYS A 176 13.93 7.89 -1.64
C LYS A 176 13.79 6.96 -2.84
N ILE A 177 12.96 5.91 -2.73
CA ILE A 177 12.71 4.98 -3.83
C ILE A 177 12.02 5.70 -5.00
N ALA A 178 11.05 6.58 -4.71
CA ALA A 178 10.39 7.35 -5.75
C ALA A 178 11.35 8.31 -6.47
N GLU A 179 12.28 8.92 -5.76
CA GLU A 179 13.33 9.77 -6.36
C GLU A 179 14.28 8.98 -7.24
N GLN A 180 14.78 7.84 -6.78
CA GLN A 180 15.62 6.95 -7.57
C GLN A 180 14.92 6.46 -8.85
N LEU A 181 13.63 6.14 -8.78
CA LEU A 181 12.85 5.78 -9.98
C LEU A 181 12.70 6.94 -10.95
N LEU A 182 12.56 8.18 -10.47
CA LEU A 182 12.55 9.35 -11.33
C LEU A 182 13.91 9.58 -11.99
N GLU A 183 15.00 9.34 -11.29
CA GLU A 183 16.35 9.39 -11.83
C GLU A 183 16.54 8.34 -12.92
N ILE A 184 16.14 7.08 -12.67
CA ILE A 184 16.15 6.00 -13.66
C ILE A 184 15.28 6.37 -14.87
N SER A 185 14.08 6.91 -14.67
CA SER A 185 13.18 7.31 -15.75
C SER A 185 13.75 8.41 -16.66
N ARG A 186 14.64 9.24 -16.14
CA ARG A 186 15.29 10.33 -16.85
C ARG A 186 16.67 9.96 -17.39
N HIS A 187 17.10 8.74 -17.14
CA HIS A 187 18.43 8.30 -17.54
C HIS A 187 18.58 8.32 -19.06
N PRO A 188 19.61 8.99 -19.62
CA PRO A 188 19.74 9.20 -21.08
C PRO A 188 19.88 7.90 -21.88
N LYS A 189 20.31 6.83 -21.22
CA LYS A 189 20.46 5.51 -21.86
C LYS A 189 19.22 4.62 -21.73
N LEU A 190 18.20 5.04 -21.01
CA LEU A 190 16.89 4.38 -20.98
C LEU A 190 16.05 4.85 -22.17
N VAL A 191 16.31 4.28 -23.35
CA VAL A 191 15.69 4.71 -24.60
C VAL A 191 14.31 4.12 -24.88
N VAL A 192 13.83 3.19 -24.06
CA VAL A 192 12.53 2.55 -24.24
C VAL A 192 11.41 3.44 -23.67
N PRO A 193 10.52 4.04 -24.51
CA PRO A 193 9.52 5.01 -24.04
C PRO A 193 8.55 4.43 -23.00
N ASP A 194 8.18 3.16 -23.13
CA ASP A 194 7.28 2.50 -22.19
C ASP A 194 7.93 2.31 -20.82
N ALA A 195 9.23 2.02 -20.77
CA ALA A 195 9.99 1.95 -19.53
C ALA A 195 10.04 3.31 -18.83
N VAL A 196 10.39 4.37 -19.58
CA VAL A 196 10.41 5.76 -19.07
C VAL A 196 9.06 6.14 -18.45
N ARG A 197 7.97 5.87 -19.17
CA ARG A 197 6.62 6.16 -18.71
C ARG A 197 6.26 5.35 -17.46
N LEU A 198 6.56 4.05 -17.46
CA LEU A 198 6.25 3.15 -16.34
C LEU A 198 6.99 3.55 -15.07
N PHE A 199 8.30 3.83 -15.13
CA PHE A 199 9.06 4.25 -13.96
C PHE A 199 8.59 5.61 -13.43
N ALA A 200 8.28 6.56 -14.28
CA ALA A 200 7.71 7.84 -13.88
C ALA A 200 6.34 7.66 -13.23
N GLN A 201 5.50 6.78 -13.75
CA GLN A 201 4.20 6.45 -13.17
C GLN A 201 4.34 5.78 -11.80
N LEU A 202 5.22 4.79 -11.66
CA LEU A 202 5.45 4.10 -10.38
C LEU A 202 5.99 5.08 -9.31
N ALA A 203 6.90 5.97 -9.70
CA ALA A 203 7.40 7.02 -8.81
C ALA A 203 6.26 7.96 -8.35
N PHE A 204 5.37 8.35 -9.27
CA PHE A 204 4.20 9.15 -8.93
C PHE A 204 3.25 8.39 -8.02
N GLU A 205 2.92 7.12 -8.33
CA GLU A 205 2.07 6.29 -7.47
C GLU A 205 2.64 6.16 -6.06
N LEU A 206 3.96 5.99 -5.90
CA LEU A 206 4.62 5.98 -4.60
C LEU A 206 4.45 7.32 -3.87
N LYS A 207 4.68 8.45 -4.54
CA LYS A 207 4.50 9.79 -3.95
C LYS A 207 3.06 10.11 -3.57
N THR A 208 2.07 9.47 -4.17
CA THR A 208 0.66 9.62 -3.78
C THR A 208 0.28 8.88 -2.51
N LEU A 209 1.11 7.92 -2.07
CA LEU A 209 0.90 7.27 -0.77
C LEU A 209 1.17 8.29 0.33
N ASN A 210 0.21 8.46 1.22
CA ASN A 210 0.31 9.32 2.40
C ASN A 210 0.42 8.48 3.68
N GLY A 211 0.45 9.14 4.83
CA GLY A 211 0.50 8.48 6.13
C GLY A 211 -0.66 7.51 6.38
N ASP A 212 -1.84 7.76 5.82
CA ASP A 212 -3.03 6.90 5.97
C ASP A 212 -3.04 5.71 5.00
N SER A 213 -2.05 5.64 4.10
CA SER A 213 -1.93 4.53 3.17
C SER A 213 -1.47 3.27 3.88
N LYS A 214 -2.11 2.14 3.58
CA LYS A 214 -1.75 0.83 4.14
C LYS A 214 -0.39 0.37 3.65
N THR A 215 0.40 -0.24 4.52
CA THR A 215 1.74 -0.75 4.20
C THR A 215 1.71 -1.84 3.12
N ASP A 216 0.65 -2.66 3.05
CA ASP A 216 0.51 -3.68 1.99
C ASP A 216 0.40 -3.08 0.59
N ARG A 217 -0.22 -1.91 0.46
CA ARG A 217 -0.28 -1.18 -0.80
C ARG A 217 1.11 -0.71 -1.24
N PHE A 218 1.89 -0.21 -0.29
CA PHE A 218 3.27 0.17 -0.53
C PHE A 218 4.11 -1.03 -0.99
N VAL A 219 4.06 -2.14 -0.25
CA VAL A 219 4.77 -3.39 -0.61
C VAL A 219 4.36 -3.89 -2.00
N ARG A 220 3.07 -3.85 -2.35
CA ARG A 220 2.61 -4.22 -3.70
C ARG A 220 3.16 -3.31 -4.79
N LEU A 221 3.30 -2.01 -4.53
CA LEU A 221 3.96 -1.09 -5.47
C LEU A 221 5.45 -1.40 -5.61
N LEU A 222 6.13 -1.71 -4.51
CA LEU A 222 7.54 -2.11 -4.56
C LEU A 222 7.75 -3.40 -5.37
N LYS A 223 6.87 -4.39 -5.26
CA LYS A 223 6.91 -5.58 -6.13
C LYS A 223 6.76 -5.22 -7.62
N LYS A 224 5.90 -4.25 -7.96
CA LYS A 224 5.80 -3.76 -9.34
C LYS A 224 7.07 -3.06 -9.80
N VAL A 225 7.71 -2.29 -8.91
CA VAL A 225 9.01 -1.65 -9.18
C VAL A 225 10.07 -2.70 -9.51
N VAL A 226 10.19 -3.73 -8.69
CA VAL A 226 11.14 -4.84 -8.92
C VAL A 226 10.90 -5.49 -10.27
N LEU A 227 9.64 -5.85 -10.59
CA LEU A 227 9.29 -6.46 -11.87
C LEU A 227 9.61 -5.54 -13.06
N ALA A 228 9.37 -4.23 -12.94
CA ALA A 228 9.70 -3.28 -13.98
C ALA A 228 11.23 -3.16 -14.20
N LEU A 229 12.00 -3.12 -13.11
CA LEU A 229 13.46 -3.10 -13.17
C LEU A 229 14.01 -4.40 -13.80
N GLU A 230 13.50 -5.56 -13.37
CA GLU A 230 13.87 -6.85 -13.96
C GLU A 230 13.61 -6.90 -15.46
N TYR A 231 12.48 -6.39 -15.91
CA TYR A 231 12.08 -6.47 -17.30
C TYR A 231 12.83 -5.49 -18.20
N PHE A 232 13.05 -4.25 -17.75
CA PHE A 232 13.54 -3.17 -18.62
C PHE A 232 15.01 -2.80 -18.43
N VAL A 233 15.60 -3.12 -17.28
CA VAL A 233 16.92 -2.61 -16.90
C VAL A 233 17.90 -3.72 -16.58
N MET A 234 17.48 -4.69 -15.78
CA MET A 234 18.40 -5.67 -15.23
C MET A 234 18.75 -6.78 -16.25
N PRO A 235 19.98 -7.34 -16.17
CA PRO A 235 20.39 -8.41 -17.06
C PRO A 235 19.54 -9.65 -16.87
N GLN A 236 19.32 -10.37 -17.97
CA GLN A 236 18.56 -11.61 -18.01
C GLN A 236 19.51 -12.81 -18.08
N GLY A 237 18.99 -14.00 -17.75
CA GLY A 237 19.74 -15.24 -17.82
C GLY A 237 20.64 -15.49 -16.62
N ASP A 238 21.86 -15.97 -16.85
CA ASP A 238 22.80 -16.40 -15.81
C ASP A 238 23.30 -15.24 -14.92
N ASP A 239 23.23 -14.00 -15.44
CA ASP A 239 23.62 -12.79 -14.71
C ASP A 239 22.47 -12.20 -13.87
N LYS A 240 21.34 -12.91 -13.79
CA LYS A 240 20.18 -12.44 -13.03
C LYS A 240 20.51 -12.40 -11.54
N ILE A 241 20.29 -11.21 -10.93
CA ILE A 241 20.41 -11.05 -9.48
C ILE A 241 19.21 -11.69 -8.80
N PRO A 242 19.40 -12.59 -7.83
CA PRO A 242 18.31 -13.23 -7.09
C PRO A 242 17.42 -12.15 -6.42
N THR A 243 16.12 -12.27 -6.61
CA THR A 243 15.13 -11.40 -5.98
C THR A 243 14.88 -11.82 -4.54
N VAL A 244 14.79 -10.86 -3.65
CA VAL A 244 14.35 -11.04 -2.26
C VAL A 244 12.86 -10.73 -2.20
N GLU A 245 12.06 -11.68 -1.72
CA GLU A 245 10.64 -11.45 -1.51
C GLU A 245 10.41 -10.63 -0.22
N PRO A 246 9.54 -9.62 -0.26
CA PRO A 246 9.21 -8.87 0.94
C PRO A 246 8.42 -9.73 1.93
N GLU A 247 8.97 -9.88 3.12
CA GLU A 247 8.33 -10.53 4.26
C GLU A 247 7.70 -9.46 5.16
N ILE A 248 6.39 -9.50 5.36
CA ILE A 248 5.67 -8.46 6.11
C ILE A 248 6.11 -8.39 7.58
N LEU A 249 6.54 -9.51 8.14
CA LEU A 249 7.06 -9.56 9.51
C LEU A 249 8.44 -8.91 9.65
N ASP A 250 9.22 -8.90 8.56
CA ASP A 250 10.52 -8.24 8.51
C ASP A 250 10.80 -7.73 7.08
N LEU A 251 10.50 -6.47 6.85
CA LEU A 251 10.77 -5.81 5.57
C LEU A 251 12.23 -5.33 5.44
N THR A 252 13.03 -5.39 6.50
CA THR A 252 14.39 -4.84 6.51
C THR A 252 15.29 -5.48 5.46
N PRO A 253 15.39 -6.84 5.34
CA PRO A 253 16.24 -7.45 4.32
C PRO A 253 15.79 -7.11 2.90
N PHE A 254 14.49 -6.96 2.69
CA PHE A 254 13.95 -6.57 1.40
C PHE A 254 14.34 -5.13 1.04
N PHE A 255 14.26 -4.19 1.99
CA PHE A 255 14.65 -2.80 1.74
C PHE A 255 16.15 -2.65 1.50
N GLU A 256 17.00 -3.37 2.25
CA GLU A 256 18.43 -3.39 2.05
C GLU A 256 18.77 -3.90 0.64
N TRP A 257 18.17 -5.02 0.26
CA TRP A 257 18.32 -5.58 -1.06
C TRP A 257 17.80 -4.64 -2.16
N LEU A 258 16.61 -4.03 -1.99
CA LEU A 258 16.02 -3.12 -2.97
C LEU A 258 16.87 -1.89 -3.21
N ASN A 259 17.46 -1.32 -2.17
CA ASN A 259 18.39 -0.19 -2.31
C ASN A 259 19.62 -0.57 -3.14
N GLN A 260 20.21 -1.74 -2.89
CA GLN A 260 21.32 -2.26 -3.69
C GLN A 260 20.90 -2.52 -5.13
N TYR A 261 19.68 -3.07 -5.31
CA TYR A 261 19.12 -3.38 -6.62
C TYR A 261 18.86 -2.12 -7.46
N LEU A 262 18.33 -1.06 -6.87
CA LEU A 262 18.14 0.24 -7.52
C LEU A 262 19.48 0.88 -7.90
N SER A 263 20.46 0.86 -7.00
CA SER A 263 21.80 1.35 -7.29
C SER A 263 22.45 0.57 -8.44
N LYS A 264 22.32 -0.76 -8.42
CA LYS A 264 22.82 -1.62 -9.50
C LYS A 264 22.12 -1.35 -10.83
N SER A 265 20.82 -1.05 -10.79
CA SER A 265 20.06 -0.70 -12.00
C SER A 265 20.61 0.56 -12.67
N THR A 266 20.99 1.56 -11.88
CA THR A 266 21.65 2.77 -12.40
C THR A 266 23.02 2.46 -12.98
N GLU A 267 23.83 1.64 -12.31
CA GLU A 267 25.14 1.21 -12.83
C GLU A 267 25.02 0.43 -14.14
N VAL A 268 24.00 -0.44 -14.26
CA VAL A 268 23.74 -1.19 -15.50
C VAL A 268 23.42 -0.21 -16.62
N LEU A 269 22.56 0.78 -16.38
CA LEU A 269 22.27 1.81 -17.37
C LEU A 269 23.50 2.63 -17.74
N ASP A 270 24.35 3.00 -16.79
CA ASP A 270 25.60 3.72 -17.04
C ASP A 270 26.57 2.94 -17.93
N ASN A 271 26.56 1.62 -17.81
CA ASN A 271 27.42 0.71 -18.58
C ASN A 271 26.82 0.27 -19.91
N VAL A 272 25.53 0.56 -20.19
CA VAL A 272 24.96 0.30 -21.51
C VAL A 272 25.75 1.09 -22.54
N VAL A 273 26.48 0.41 -23.39
CA VAL A 273 27.06 0.98 -24.60
C VAL A 273 25.90 1.13 -25.58
N ILE A 274 25.37 2.33 -25.70
CA ILE A 274 24.60 2.66 -26.92
C ILE A 274 25.61 2.62 -28.01
N GLU A 275 25.74 1.47 -28.69
CA GLU A 275 26.34 1.51 -30.00
C GLU A 275 25.54 2.57 -30.77
N ASP A 276 26.20 3.61 -31.16
CA ASP A 276 25.62 4.65 -32.01
C ASP A 276 25.35 4.02 -33.38
N ASN A 277 24.46 3.03 -33.35
CA ASN A 277 23.76 2.55 -34.53
C ASN A 277 22.72 3.61 -34.91
N SER A 278 23.11 4.86 -34.88
CA SER A 278 22.49 5.84 -35.76
C SER A 278 22.76 5.28 -37.15
N ILE A 279 21.86 4.39 -37.56
CA ILE A 279 21.73 4.07 -39.00
C ILE A 279 21.65 5.46 -39.61
N ASP A 280 22.73 5.85 -40.29
CA ASP A 280 22.72 7.07 -41.05
C ASP A 280 21.62 6.88 -42.09
N TYR A 281 20.39 7.25 -41.68
CA TYR A 281 19.18 7.07 -42.48
C TYR A 281 19.34 7.77 -43.85
N GLU A 282 20.11 8.85 -43.91
CA GLU A 282 20.38 9.51 -45.16
C GLU A 282 21.38 8.71 -46.01
N LYS A 283 22.39 8.11 -45.41
CA LYS A 283 23.33 7.23 -46.10
C LYS A 283 22.65 5.92 -46.52
N LEU A 284 21.86 5.29 -45.65
CA LEU A 284 21.11 4.09 -46.01
C LEU A 284 20.05 4.38 -47.08
N LYS A 285 19.39 5.53 -47.03
CA LYS A 285 18.44 6.00 -48.04
C LYS A 285 19.10 6.25 -49.37
N GLU A 286 20.29 6.82 -49.39
CA GLU A 286 21.06 7.03 -50.64
C GLU A 286 21.61 5.71 -51.18
N GLU A 287 22.06 4.78 -50.36
CA GLU A 287 22.49 3.43 -50.78
C GLU A 287 21.30 2.63 -51.34
N ILE A 288 20.15 2.63 -50.68
CA ILE A 288 18.93 1.96 -51.15
C ILE A 288 18.43 2.63 -52.45
N LYS A 289 18.45 3.95 -52.54
CA LYS A 289 18.12 4.65 -53.78
C LYS A 289 19.05 4.25 -54.91
N ALA A 290 20.36 4.22 -54.70
CA ALA A 290 21.34 3.82 -55.69
C ALA A 290 21.12 2.37 -56.16
N GLU A 291 20.90 1.44 -55.24
CA GLU A 291 20.67 0.04 -55.58
C GLU A 291 19.33 -0.20 -56.31
N ILE A 292 18.27 0.54 -55.94
CA ILE A 292 16.99 0.48 -56.67
C ILE A 292 17.08 1.17 -58.04
N TYR A 293 17.83 2.27 -58.14
CA TYR A 293 18.04 2.97 -59.44
C TYR A 293 18.81 2.13 -60.45
N GLU A 294 19.76 1.28 -59.98
CA GLU A 294 20.48 0.34 -60.86
C GLU A 294 19.62 -0.85 -61.31
N ARG A 295 18.63 -1.25 -60.53
CA ARG A 295 17.81 -2.46 -60.78
C ARG A 295 16.45 -2.20 -61.40
N VAL A 296 15.91 -0.99 -61.33
CA VAL A 296 14.52 -0.68 -61.71
C VAL A 296 14.51 0.52 -62.67
N ASN A 297 13.72 0.40 -63.76
CA ASN A 297 13.48 1.51 -64.67
C ASN A 297 13.01 2.75 -63.91
N PRO A 298 13.59 3.93 -64.14
CA PRO A 298 13.27 5.17 -63.42
C PRO A 298 11.78 5.50 -63.32
N GLU A 299 11.00 5.20 -64.38
CA GLU A 299 9.54 5.42 -64.37
C GLU A 299 8.79 4.49 -63.40
N LEU A 300 9.29 3.27 -63.19
CA LEU A 300 8.70 2.30 -62.27
C LEU A 300 9.03 2.67 -60.80
N TYR A 301 10.22 3.23 -60.59
CA TYR A 301 10.66 3.73 -59.28
C TYR A 301 9.83 4.92 -58.81
N GLU A 302 9.59 5.91 -59.66
CA GLU A 302 8.76 7.06 -59.34
C GLU A 302 7.31 6.65 -59.03
N ARG A 303 6.73 5.71 -59.77
CA ARG A 303 5.39 5.14 -59.50
C ARG A 303 5.37 4.42 -58.17
N LEU A 304 6.34 3.57 -57.88
CA LEU A 304 6.42 2.81 -56.62
C LEU A 304 6.54 3.72 -55.39
N ILE A 305 7.36 4.77 -55.46
CA ILE A 305 7.50 5.75 -54.39
C ILE A 305 6.21 6.54 -54.18
N ASN A 306 5.53 6.94 -55.23
CA ASN A 306 4.28 7.65 -55.11
C ASN A 306 3.16 6.76 -54.52
N ASP A 307 3.07 5.53 -55.00
CA ASP A 307 2.10 4.56 -54.48
C ASP A 307 2.38 4.19 -52.99
N LEU A 308 3.64 4.05 -52.61
CA LEU A 308 4.04 3.82 -51.24
C LEU A 308 3.75 5.03 -50.33
N LYS A 309 4.01 6.24 -50.78
CA LYS A 309 3.72 7.45 -50.01
C LYS A 309 2.20 7.61 -49.79
N VAL A 310 1.41 7.41 -50.83
CA VAL A 310 -0.07 7.48 -50.73
C VAL A 310 -0.59 6.39 -49.85
N ASN A 311 -0.18 5.14 -50.03
CA ASN A 311 -0.62 4.02 -49.19
C ASN A 311 -0.21 4.16 -47.71
N LEU A 312 1.04 4.62 -47.46
CA LEU A 312 1.49 4.86 -46.08
C LEU A 312 0.73 6.01 -45.44
N TYR A 313 0.53 7.11 -46.20
CA TYR A 313 -0.22 8.26 -45.68
C TYR A 313 -1.66 7.89 -45.36
N ASP A 314 -2.34 7.15 -46.23
CA ASP A 314 -3.74 6.74 -46.00
C ASP A 314 -3.87 5.74 -44.84
N ARG A 315 -2.95 4.78 -44.75
CA ARG A 315 -2.93 3.83 -43.61
C ARG A 315 -2.64 4.52 -42.28
N LEU A 316 -1.69 5.45 -42.26
CA LEU A 316 -1.35 6.23 -41.07
C LEU A 316 -2.52 7.13 -40.66
N LYS A 317 -3.18 7.77 -41.61
CA LYS A 317 -4.35 8.60 -41.41
C LYS A 317 -5.53 7.78 -40.87
N GLN A 318 -5.78 6.58 -41.43
CA GLN A 318 -6.81 5.68 -40.95
C GLN A 318 -6.50 5.19 -39.55
N ALA A 319 -5.29 4.72 -39.24
CA ALA A 319 -4.89 4.27 -37.93
C ALA A 319 -5.03 5.38 -36.90
N LEU A 320 -4.53 6.59 -37.20
CA LEU A 320 -4.63 7.74 -36.29
C LEU A 320 -6.08 8.18 -36.06
N THR A 321 -6.93 8.07 -37.08
CA THR A 321 -8.35 8.42 -36.95
C THR A 321 -9.09 7.39 -36.07
N ILE A 322 -8.78 6.10 -36.25
CA ILE A 322 -9.37 5.02 -35.43
C ILE A 322 -8.92 5.18 -33.99
N ASP A 323 -7.63 5.31 -33.73
CA ASP A 323 -7.07 5.45 -32.39
C ASP A 323 -7.60 6.70 -31.66
N LEU A 324 -7.68 7.85 -32.39
CA LEU A 324 -8.24 9.08 -31.84
C LEU A 324 -9.74 8.97 -31.54
N THR A 325 -10.50 8.33 -32.45
CA THR A 325 -11.93 8.13 -32.23
C THR A 325 -12.16 7.20 -31.05
N GLU A 326 -11.43 6.10 -30.97
CA GLU A 326 -11.51 5.14 -29.86
C GLU A 326 -11.10 5.78 -28.51
N TYR A 327 -10.07 6.62 -28.52
CA TYR A 327 -9.65 7.40 -27.35
C TYR A 327 -10.73 8.42 -26.93
N ILE A 328 -11.31 9.14 -27.88
CA ILE A 328 -12.38 10.11 -27.60
C ILE A 328 -13.60 9.40 -27.05
N ASP A 329 -14.06 8.33 -27.69
CA ASP A 329 -15.31 7.64 -27.30
C ASP A 329 -15.18 6.87 -25.99
N ASN A 330 -14.03 6.22 -25.75
CA ASN A 330 -13.85 5.35 -24.59
C ASN A 330 -13.28 6.07 -23.35
N ILE A 331 -12.57 7.18 -23.53
CA ILE A 331 -11.88 7.85 -22.42
C ILE A 331 -12.36 9.28 -22.24
N VAL A 332 -12.38 10.10 -23.31
CA VAL A 332 -12.67 11.53 -23.21
C VAL A 332 -14.17 11.79 -23.02
N ALA A 333 -15.00 11.20 -23.87
CA ALA A 333 -16.44 11.43 -23.82
C ALA A 333 -17.11 10.94 -22.53
N PRO A 334 -16.78 9.73 -21.99
CA PRO A 334 -17.29 9.30 -20.69
C PRO A 334 -16.87 10.21 -19.54
N ARG A 335 -15.57 10.63 -19.50
CA ARG A 335 -15.06 11.54 -18.47
C ARG A 335 -15.71 12.92 -18.55
N LEU A 336 -15.86 13.47 -19.74
CA LEU A 336 -16.53 14.74 -19.95
C LEU A 336 -17.99 14.67 -19.53
N LYS A 337 -18.68 13.59 -19.87
CA LYS A 337 -20.08 13.35 -19.48
C LYS A 337 -20.22 13.25 -17.97
N GLU A 338 -19.31 12.55 -17.28
CA GLU A 338 -19.31 12.40 -15.83
C GLU A 338 -19.07 13.76 -15.15
N THR A 339 -18.06 14.52 -15.62
CA THR A 339 -17.73 15.85 -15.08
C THR A 339 -18.87 16.83 -15.30
N VAL A 340 -19.43 16.90 -16.52
CA VAL A 340 -20.57 17.80 -16.83
C VAL A 340 -21.81 17.38 -16.05
N THR A 341 -22.07 16.08 -15.88
CA THR A 341 -23.23 15.61 -15.11
C THR A 341 -23.08 15.99 -13.64
N GLU A 342 -21.88 15.87 -13.07
CA GLU A 342 -21.64 16.24 -11.67
C GLU A 342 -21.68 17.76 -11.47
N GLU A 343 -21.09 18.54 -12.38
CA GLU A 343 -21.17 20.01 -12.34
C GLU A 343 -22.62 20.50 -12.46
N VAL A 344 -23.42 19.93 -13.37
CA VAL A 344 -24.85 20.24 -13.51
C VAL A 344 -25.62 19.82 -12.27
N ARG A 345 -25.33 18.65 -11.71
CA ARG A 345 -25.94 18.17 -10.47
C ARG A 345 -25.64 19.12 -9.30
N GLN A 346 -24.39 19.55 -9.16
CA GLN A 346 -23.98 20.48 -8.09
C GLN A 346 -24.61 21.87 -8.31
N ALA A 347 -24.65 22.35 -9.55
CA ALA A 347 -25.26 23.64 -9.89
C ALA A 347 -26.77 23.68 -9.66
N LEU A 348 -27.46 22.55 -9.84
CA LEU A 348 -28.93 22.45 -9.67
C LEU A 348 -29.35 22.07 -8.24
N LYS A 349 -28.47 21.45 -7.47
CA LYS A 349 -28.80 20.90 -6.15
C LYS A 349 -29.26 21.99 -5.18
N GLN A 350 -28.54 23.09 -5.08
CA GLN A 350 -28.87 24.16 -4.15
C GLN A 350 -30.12 24.94 -4.58
N PRO A 351 -30.25 25.39 -5.84
CA PRO A 351 -31.45 26.07 -6.29
C PRO A 351 -32.73 25.24 -6.16
N LEU A 352 -32.67 23.94 -6.50
CA LEU A 352 -33.81 23.04 -6.33
C LEU A 352 -34.19 22.82 -4.85
N TYR A 353 -33.18 22.80 -3.96
CA TYR A 353 -33.41 22.66 -2.52
C TYR A 353 -34.07 23.94 -1.97
N ASP A 354 -33.61 25.09 -2.42
CA ASP A 354 -34.13 26.38 -1.98
C ASP A 354 -35.58 26.60 -2.51
N GLU A 355 -35.85 26.24 -3.78
CA GLU A 355 -37.22 26.28 -4.34
C GLU A 355 -38.17 25.29 -3.64
N LEU A 356 -37.70 24.08 -3.33
CA LEU A 356 -38.51 23.08 -2.62
C LEU A 356 -38.78 23.51 -1.19
N TYR A 357 -37.79 24.08 -0.53
CA TYR A 357 -37.92 24.58 0.83
C TYR A 357 -38.91 25.77 0.89
N GLU A 358 -38.79 26.69 -0.05
CA GLU A 358 -39.69 27.85 -0.15
C GLU A 358 -41.12 27.42 -0.48
N ALA A 359 -41.30 26.48 -1.41
CA ALA A 359 -42.60 25.89 -1.73
C ALA A 359 -43.23 25.15 -0.55
N LEU A 360 -42.44 24.39 0.21
CA LEU A 360 -42.89 23.67 1.41
C LEU A 360 -43.20 24.64 2.54
N TYR A 361 -42.37 25.67 2.74
CA TYR A 361 -42.62 26.71 3.72
C TYR A 361 -43.91 27.46 3.42
N ASN A 362 -44.12 27.90 2.19
CA ASN A 362 -45.34 28.56 1.75
C ASN A 362 -46.60 27.67 1.77
N ALA A 363 -46.44 26.32 1.61
CA ALA A 363 -47.54 25.38 1.70
C ALA A 363 -47.92 25.03 3.16
N LEU A 364 -46.95 25.09 4.08
CA LEU A 364 -47.15 24.74 5.50
C LEU A 364 -47.49 25.97 6.37
N TYR A 365 -47.02 27.13 5.97
CA TYR A 365 -47.31 28.37 6.67
C TYR A 365 -48.53 29.09 6.05
N VAL A 366 -49.73 28.57 6.35
CA VAL A 366 -50.94 29.36 6.20
C VAL A 366 -51.00 30.33 7.37
N PRO A 367 -50.96 31.65 7.16
CA PRO A 367 -51.19 32.55 8.26
C PRO A 367 -52.61 32.30 8.78
N GLU A 368 -52.76 32.02 10.06
CA GLU A 368 -54.05 32.04 10.72
C GLU A 368 -54.59 33.46 10.50
N GLU A 369 -55.64 33.60 9.70
CA GLU A 369 -56.44 34.83 9.62
C GLU A 369 -56.93 35.08 11.04
N GLU A 370 -56.50 36.20 11.62
CA GLU A 370 -57.08 36.73 12.84
C GLU A 370 -58.57 36.91 12.66
N GLU A 371 -59.40 36.01 13.22
CA GLU A 371 -60.82 36.20 13.37
C GLU A 371 -61.02 37.47 14.25
N GLU A 372 -61.35 38.57 13.63
CA GLU A 372 -61.87 39.73 14.33
C GLU A 372 -63.11 39.33 15.13
N LEU A 373 -62.96 39.17 16.40
CA LEU A 373 -64.02 39.03 17.38
C LEU A 373 -64.89 40.29 17.35
N PHE A 374 -65.98 40.21 16.67
CA PHE A 374 -67.07 41.21 16.68
C PHE A 374 -67.70 41.23 18.06
N ILE A 375 -67.35 42.20 18.91
CA ILE A 375 -68.03 42.42 20.17
C ILE A 375 -69.21 43.39 19.96
N PRO A 376 -70.47 42.95 20.06
CA PRO A 376 -71.58 43.85 19.96
C PRO A 376 -71.64 44.74 21.21
N LYS A 377 -71.66 46.08 21.03
CA LYS A 377 -71.94 47.03 22.08
C LYS A 377 -73.43 46.96 22.39
N ILE A 378 -73.77 46.75 23.66
CA ILE A 378 -75.06 47.01 24.30
C ILE A 378 -74.99 48.39 24.96
#